data_0cdac477fc1b7a72228c86f0b03b6bc8
#
_entry.id   0cdac477fc1b7a72228c86f0b03b6bc8
#
_cell.length_a   1.000
_cell.length_b   1.000
_cell.length_c   1.000
_cell.angle_alpha   90.00
_cell.angle_beta   90.00
_cell.angle_gamma   90.00
#
_symmetry.space_group_name_H-M   'P 1'
#
loop_
_entity.id
_entity.type
_entity.pdbx_description
1 polymer ?
#
loop_
_entity_poly.entity_id
_entity_poly.type
_entity_poly.pdbx_seq_one_letter_code
_entity_poly.pdbx_strand_id
1 'polypeptide(L)'
;GINFLAEQNINSDADRSFVSFEPFGVILGVMPWNFPFWQVFRFAVPAIIAGNSVLVKHAPNVQASAVAIEKIFHDCGIPSDLFRILMIDVDIVPNIISNKHVKAVSLTGSEFAGSKVAECSGKNLKKTVLELGGSDAFIVLSDADLPRCIDSAVKGRMLNNGQSCIAAKRFIVH
;
A
#
# COMPACT_ATOMS: atom_id res chain seq x y z
N GLY A 1 3.96 15.53 6.16
CA GLY A 1 4.25 14.27 6.90
C GLY A 1 4.53 14.56 8.37
N ILE A 2 5.65 15.17 8.72
CA ILE A 2 6.07 15.39 10.13
C ILE A 2 5.04 16.20 10.93
N ASN A 3 4.48 17.25 10.37
CA ASN A 3 3.45 18.06 11.05
C ASN A 3 2.18 17.27 11.40
N PHE A 4 1.87 16.22 10.63
CA PHE A 4 0.73 15.33 10.92
C PHE A 4 0.97 14.48 12.17
N LEU A 5 2.23 14.18 12.49
CA LEU A 5 2.64 13.35 13.63
C LEU A 5 2.87 14.17 14.91
N ALA A 6 2.67 15.48 14.86
CA ALA A 6 2.77 16.34 16.04
C ALA A 6 1.72 15.94 17.09
N GLU A 7 2.09 16.07 18.36
CA GLU A 7 1.17 15.85 19.48
C GLU A 7 -0.06 16.74 19.34
N GLN A 8 -1.23 16.18 19.53
CA GLN A 8 -2.53 16.87 19.44
C GLN A 8 -3.15 16.97 20.82
N ASN A 9 -3.27 18.18 21.35
CA ASN A 9 -3.97 18.41 22.59
C ASN A 9 -5.48 18.16 22.44
N ILE A 10 -6.06 17.44 23.39
CA ILE A 10 -7.49 17.09 23.43
C ILE A 10 -8.13 17.74 24.63
N ASN A 11 -9.30 18.35 24.45
CA ASN A 11 -10.08 18.88 25.54
C ASN A 11 -10.75 17.73 26.32
N SER A 12 -10.54 17.69 27.65
CA SER A 12 -11.17 16.72 28.55
C SER A 12 -11.30 17.31 29.96
N ASP A 13 -11.77 16.54 30.90
CA ASP A 13 -11.86 16.84 32.32
C ASP A 13 -10.55 16.60 33.11
N ALA A 14 -9.49 16.13 32.45
CA ALA A 14 -8.17 15.96 33.05
C ALA A 14 -7.33 17.22 32.89
N ASP A 15 -6.29 17.40 33.73
CA ASP A 15 -5.37 18.51 33.70
C ASP A 15 -4.63 18.63 32.36
N ARG A 16 -4.33 17.50 31.72
CA ARG A 16 -3.73 17.44 30.38
C ARG A 16 -4.16 16.17 29.66
N SER A 17 -4.64 16.31 28.43
CA SER A 17 -4.96 15.21 27.54
C SER A 17 -4.40 15.48 26.15
N PHE A 18 -3.81 14.47 25.55
CA PHE A 18 -3.22 14.56 24.22
C PHE A 18 -3.18 13.21 23.51
N VAL A 19 -3.05 13.26 22.18
CA VAL A 19 -2.76 12.11 21.33
C VAL A 19 -1.33 12.26 20.82
N SER A 20 -0.52 11.23 20.99
CA SER A 20 0.80 11.11 20.37
C SER A 20 0.83 9.94 19.38
N PHE A 21 1.72 10.03 18.40
CA PHE A 21 1.90 9.00 17.37
C PHE A 21 3.24 8.31 17.58
N GLU A 22 3.20 7.02 17.80
CA GLU A 22 4.38 6.19 18.02
C GLU A 22 4.56 5.17 16.90
N PRO A 23 5.81 4.87 16.46
CA PRO A 23 6.05 3.87 15.44
C PRO A 23 5.70 2.47 15.95
N PHE A 24 5.18 1.62 15.07
CA PHE A 24 4.95 0.19 15.36
C PHE A 24 6.24 -0.60 15.46
N GLY A 25 7.28 -0.21 14.71
CA GLY A 25 8.53 -0.94 14.52
C GLY A 25 8.67 -1.42 13.08
N VAL A 26 8.87 -2.72 12.84
CA VAL A 26 9.03 -3.27 11.50
C VAL A 26 7.66 -3.52 10.85
N ILE A 27 7.44 -2.99 9.65
CA ILE A 27 6.23 -3.19 8.84
C ILE A 27 6.59 -3.95 7.56
N LEU A 28 5.84 -5.01 7.26
CA LEU A 28 5.97 -5.75 6.01
C LEU A 28 5.04 -5.17 4.94
N GLY A 29 5.60 -4.85 3.77
CA GLY A 29 4.86 -4.55 2.54
C GLY A 29 4.87 -5.75 1.60
N VAL A 30 3.71 -6.21 1.15
CA VAL A 30 3.56 -7.20 0.06
C VAL A 30 2.99 -6.46 -1.14
N MET A 31 3.81 -6.25 -2.19
CA MET A 31 3.53 -5.28 -3.25
C MET A 31 3.37 -5.93 -4.61
N PRO A 32 2.44 -5.40 -5.45
CA PRO A 32 2.09 -5.96 -6.74
C PRO A 32 3.02 -5.45 -7.86
N TRP A 33 2.83 -5.99 -9.06
CA TRP A 33 3.64 -5.75 -10.24
C TRP A 33 3.17 -4.58 -11.13
N ASN A 34 1.90 -4.18 -11.01
CA ASN A 34 1.26 -3.30 -12.01
C ASN A 34 1.74 -1.84 -11.99
N PHE A 35 2.14 -1.33 -10.84
CA PHE A 35 2.82 -0.05 -10.66
C PHE A 35 4.00 -0.23 -9.72
N PRO A 36 5.09 -0.88 -10.17
CA PRO A 36 6.10 -1.44 -9.28
C PRO A 36 6.82 -0.42 -8.40
N PHE A 37 7.08 0.79 -8.91
CA PHE A 37 7.65 1.87 -8.10
C PHE A 37 6.60 2.53 -7.22
N TRP A 38 5.47 2.93 -7.82
CA TRP A 38 4.46 3.71 -7.12
C TRP A 38 3.91 3.01 -5.88
N GLN A 39 3.57 1.72 -6.00
CA GLN A 39 2.99 0.99 -4.87
C GLN A 39 3.94 0.85 -3.69
N VAL A 40 5.24 0.71 -3.95
CA VAL A 40 6.24 0.65 -2.89
C VAL A 40 6.44 2.03 -2.26
N PHE A 41 6.65 3.08 -3.04
CA PHE A 41 6.86 4.43 -2.48
C PHE A 41 5.64 4.95 -1.71
N ARG A 42 4.42 4.72 -2.23
CA ARG A 42 3.16 5.09 -1.57
C ARG A 42 3.04 4.49 -0.17
N PHE A 43 3.52 3.27 0.01
CA PHE A 43 3.53 2.57 1.29
C PHE A 43 4.75 2.94 2.16
N ALA A 44 5.95 2.81 1.61
CA ALA A 44 7.18 2.87 2.38
C ALA A 44 7.53 4.27 2.89
N VAL A 45 7.34 5.31 2.06
CA VAL A 45 7.70 6.69 2.42
C VAL A 45 6.94 7.17 3.65
N PRO A 46 5.60 7.11 3.72
CA PRO A 46 4.88 7.52 4.93
C PRO A 46 5.19 6.62 6.13
N ALA A 47 5.43 5.32 5.92
CA ALA A 47 5.79 4.41 7.00
C ALA A 47 7.14 4.77 7.64
N ILE A 48 8.15 5.09 6.83
CA ILE A 48 9.49 5.51 7.31
C ILE A 48 9.41 6.89 7.98
N ILE A 49 8.66 7.84 7.40
CA ILE A 49 8.46 9.18 8.02
C ILE A 49 7.79 9.05 9.40
N ALA A 50 6.91 8.07 9.58
CA ALA A 50 6.28 7.76 10.86
C ALA A 50 7.20 6.99 11.83
N GLY A 51 8.50 6.80 11.49
CA GLY A 51 9.50 6.18 12.36
C GLY A 51 9.58 4.66 12.29
N ASN A 52 8.92 4.03 11.31
CA ASN A 52 8.95 2.58 11.16
C ASN A 52 10.10 2.12 10.24
N SER A 53 10.57 0.89 10.44
CA SER A 53 11.38 0.16 9.46
C SER A 53 10.48 -0.63 8.51
N VAL A 54 10.89 -0.75 7.26
CA VAL A 54 10.10 -1.35 6.19
C VAL A 54 10.82 -2.52 5.55
N LEU A 55 10.14 -3.65 5.50
CA LEU A 55 10.50 -4.81 4.69
C LEU A 55 9.53 -4.91 3.51
N VAL A 56 10.01 -5.14 2.31
CA VAL A 56 9.15 -5.29 1.13
C VAL A 56 9.39 -6.62 0.44
N LYS A 57 8.34 -7.42 0.32
CA LYS A 57 8.27 -8.54 -0.62
C LYS A 57 7.56 -8.07 -1.88
N HIS A 58 8.29 -7.89 -2.96
CA HIS A 58 7.73 -7.46 -4.24
C HIS A 58 7.22 -8.64 -5.08
N ALA A 59 6.41 -8.36 -6.10
CA ALA A 59 5.95 -9.39 -7.04
C ALA A 59 7.14 -10.01 -7.79
N PRO A 60 7.13 -11.33 -8.06
CA PRO A 60 8.30 -12.04 -8.60
C PRO A 60 8.72 -11.56 -10.00
N ASN A 61 7.79 -11.04 -10.79
CA ASN A 61 8.04 -10.58 -12.16
C ASN A 61 8.61 -9.15 -12.26
N VAL A 62 8.85 -8.46 -11.14
CA VAL A 62 9.39 -7.08 -11.11
C VAL A 62 10.57 -6.93 -10.15
N GLN A 63 11.37 -7.96 -9.98
CA GLN A 63 12.49 -7.96 -9.02
C GLN A 63 13.56 -6.90 -9.35
N ALA A 64 13.79 -6.61 -10.64
CA ALA A 64 14.70 -5.53 -11.02
C ALA A 64 14.23 -4.16 -10.50
N SER A 65 12.92 -3.91 -10.53
CA SER A 65 12.33 -2.70 -9.92
C SER A 65 12.52 -2.69 -8.40
N ALA A 66 12.38 -3.83 -7.74
CA ALA A 66 12.60 -3.95 -6.30
C ALA A 66 14.02 -3.55 -5.90
N VAL A 67 15.03 -4.10 -6.59
CA VAL A 67 16.44 -3.76 -6.36
C VAL A 67 16.72 -2.28 -6.64
N ALA A 68 16.15 -1.73 -7.73
CA ALA A 68 16.30 -0.32 -8.05
C ALA A 68 15.70 0.59 -6.97
N ILE A 69 14.54 0.23 -6.42
CA ILE A 69 13.88 0.96 -5.33
C ILE A 69 14.77 0.94 -4.06
N GLU A 70 15.29 -0.21 -3.68
CA GLU A 70 16.19 -0.31 -2.51
C GLU A 70 17.40 0.61 -2.68
N LYS A 71 18.01 0.57 -3.87
CA LYS A 71 19.12 1.46 -4.21
C LYS A 71 18.74 2.95 -4.09
N ILE A 72 17.57 3.35 -4.59
CA ILE A 72 17.09 4.74 -4.50
C ILE A 72 16.99 5.18 -3.03
N PHE A 73 16.40 4.36 -2.15
CA PHE A 73 16.33 4.68 -0.72
C PHE A 73 17.71 4.87 -0.11
N HIS A 74 18.65 3.98 -0.40
CA HIS A 74 20.04 4.09 0.13
C HIS A 74 20.79 5.28 -0.44
N ASP A 75 20.67 5.56 -1.75
CA ASP A 75 21.29 6.73 -2.38
C ASP A 75 20.75 8.07 -1.82
N CYS A 76 19.50 8.08 -1.36
CA CYS A 76 18.89 9.21 -0.65
C CYS A 76 19.33 9.31 0.83
N GLY A 77 20.22 8.46 1.30
CA GLY A 77 20.73 8.47 2.68
C GLY A 77 19.86 7.76 3.71
N ILE A 78 18.85 7.01 3.27
CA ILE A 78 18.08 6.15 4.18
C ILE A 78 18.97 4.98 4.63
N PRO A 79 19.17 4.78 5.95
CA PRO A 79 19.96 3.66 6.46
C PRO A 79 19.42 2.31 5.97
N SER A 80 20.34 1.37 5.69
CA SER A 80 19.99 0.04 5.19
C SER A 80 19.05 -0.75 6.12
N ASP A 81 19.05 -0.42 7.41
CA ASP A 81 18.21 -1.07 8.41
C ASP A 81 16.75 -0.53 8.43
N LEU A 82 16.50 0.59 7.75
CA LEU A 82 15.16 1.18 7.68
C LEU A 82 14.36 0.73 6.47
N PHE A 83 15.01 0.33 5.37
CA PHE A 83 14.34 -0.19 4.19
C PHE A 83 15.10 -1.36 3.57
N ARG A 84 14.44 -2.51 3.43
CA ARG A 84 15.01 -3.70 2.80
C ARG A 84 14.02 -4.41 1.91
N ILE A 85 14.50 -4.88 0.75
CA ILE A 85 13.78 -5.80 -0.12
C ILE A 85 14.05 -7.24 0.32
N LEU A 86 13.00 -8.03 0.40
CA LEU A 86 13.07 -9.47 0.65
C LEU A 86 12.93 -10.23 -0.67
N MET A 87 14.02 -10.83 -1.13
CA MET A 87 14.05 -11.67 -2.33
C MET A 87 13.63 -13.09 -1.95
N ILE A 88 12.34 -13.25 -1.63
CA ILE A 88 11.75 -14.50 -1.12
C ILE A 88 10.53 -14.92 -1.95
N ASP A 89 10.23 -16.21 -1.92
CA ASP A 89 9.01 -16.76 -2.50
C ASP A 89 7.77 -16.50 -1.62
N VAL A 90 6.59 -16.70 -2.20
CA VAL A 90 5.31 -16.41 -1.54
C VAL A 90 5.06 -17.28 -0.31
N ASP A 91 5.50 -18.51 -0.32
CA ASP A 91 5.37 -19.49 0.76
C ASP A 91 6.14 -19.10 2.05
N ILE A 92 7.15 -18.23 1.93
CA ILE A 92 7.90 -17.70 3.09
C ILE A 92 7.17 -16.55 3.78
N VAL A 93 6.26 -15.87 3.10
CA VAL A 93 5.55 -14.69 3.63
C VAL A 93 4.86 -14.96 4.97
N PRO A 94 4.16 -16.09 5.19
CA PRO A 94 3.58 -16.39 6.50
C PRO A 94 4.61 -16.44 7.64
N ASN A 95 5.82 -16.94 7.38
CA ASN A 95 6.89 -16.99 8.38
C ASN A 95 7.37 -15.59 8.77
N ILE A 96 7.47 -14.68 7.79
CA ILE A 96 7.80 -13.28 8.04
C ILE A 96 6.68 -12.61 8.85
N ILE A 97 5.42 -12.83 8.47
CA ILE A 97 4.26 -12.27 9.20
C ILE A 97 4.25 -12.77 10.65
N SER A 98 4.53 -14.04 10.90
CA SER A 98 4.53 -14.59 12.26
C SER A 98 5.71 -14.14 13.13
N ASN A 99 6.76 -13.58 12.53
CA ASN A 99 7.94 -13.13 13.30
C ASN A 99 7.56 -12.01 14.28
N LYS A 100 7.98 -12.12 15.54
CA LYS A 100 7.65 -11.19 16.63
C LYS A 100 8.07 -9.73 16.39
N HIS A 101 9.06 -9.50 15.55
CA HIS A 101 9.56 -8.15 15.23
C HIS A 101 8.72 -7.46 14.15
N VAL A 102 8.04 -8.19 13.28
CA VAL A 102 7.08 -7.62 12.32
C VAL A 102 5.79 -7.27 13.07
N LYS A 103 5.38 -6.03 13.06
CA LYS A 103 4.27 -5.50 13.87
C LYS A 103 3.00 -5.25 13.07
N ALA A 104 3.13 -4.99 11.78
CA ALA A 104 2.00 -4.75 10.89
C ALA A 104 2.33 -5.21 9.48
N VAL A 105 1.30 -5.38 8.66
CA VAL A 105 1.42 -5.79 7.26
C VAL A 105 0.58 -4.87 6.38
N SER A 106 1.15 -4.42 5.27
CA SER A 106 0.41 -3.76 4.19
C SER A 106 0.49 -4.61 2.94
N LEU A 107 -0.64 -4.93 2.34
CA LEU A 107 -0.70 -5.64 1.06
C LEU A 107 -1.45 -4.81 0.03
N THR A 108 -0.88 -4.70 -1.16
CA THR A 108 -1.60 -4.32 -2.37
C THR A 108 -1.57 -5.51 -3.33
N GLY A 109 -2.74 -6.01 -3.74
CA GLY A 109 -2.80 -7.21 -4.57
C GLY A 109 -4.21 -7.73 -4.83
N SER A 110 -4.30 -9.03 -5.13
CA SER A 110 -5.59 -9.69 -5.33
C SER A 110 -6.34 -9.94 -4.02
N GLU A 111 -7.66 -10.11 -4.09
CA GLU A 111 -8.50 -10.52 -2.96
C GLU A 111 -8.02 -11.82 -2.34
N PHE A 112 -7.60 -12.79 -3.17
CA PHE A 112 -7.03 -14.05 -2.69
C PHE A 112 -5.78 -13.83 -1.83
N ALA A 113 -4.82 -13.03 -2.33
CA ALA A 113 -3.60 -12.72 -1.58
C ALA A 113 -3.93 -11.93 -0.29
N GLY A 114 -4.86 -10.98 -0.38
CA GLY A 114 -5.34 -10.21 0.77
C GLY A 114 -5.94 -11.07 1.85
N SER A 115 -6.82 -12.01 1.48
CA SER A 115 -7.43 -12.98 2.40
C SER A 115 -6.37 -13.82 3.12
N LYS A 116 -5.36 -14.34 2.40
CA LYS A 116 -4.27 -15.13 3.00
C LYS A 116 -3.41 -14.34 3.95
N VAL A 117 -3.08 -13.09 3.59
CA VAL A 117 -2.31 -12.20 4.47
C VAL A 117 -3.13 -11.81 5.70
N ALA A 118 -4.42 -11.50 5.53
CA ALA A 118 -5.31 -11.16 6.65
C ALA A 118 -5.47 -12.34 7.62
N GLU A 119 -5.67 -13.56 7.10
CA GLU A 119 -5.75 -14.78 7.90
C GLU A 119 -4.49 -14.97 8.76
N CYS A 120 -3.31 -14.90 8.13
CA CYS A 120 -2.05 -15.06 8.82
C CYS A 120 -1.80 -13.96 9.86
N SER A 121 -2.09 -12.71 9.51
CA SER A 121 -1.93 -11.55 10.40
C SER A 121 -2.89 -11.62 11.58
N GLY A 122 -4.15 -12.01 11.36
CA GLY A 122 -5.14 -12.17 12.40
C GLY A 122 -4.76 -13.24 13.43
N LYS A 123 -4.23 -14.39 12.97
CA LYS A 123 -3.67 -15.43 13.86
C LYS A 123 -2.53 -14.92 14.76
N ASN A 124 -1.81 -13.89 14.29
CA ASN A 124 -0.69 -13.29 15.03
C ASN A 124 -1.06 -11.94 15.69
N LEU A 125 -2.33 -11.55 15.69
CA LEU A 125 -2.88 -10.29 16.23
C LEU A 125 -2.18 -9.04 15.68
N LYS A 126 -1.82 -9.06 14.38
CA LYS A 126 -1.13 -7.95 13.70
C LYS A 126 -2.10 -7.14 12.86
N LYS A 127 -1.92 -5.82 12.87
CA LYS A 127 -2.70 -4.92 12.02
C LYS A 127 -2.39 -5.15 10.55
N THR A 128 -3.44 -5.06 9.71
CA THR A 128 -3.31 -5.14 8.25
C THR A 128 -3.96 -3.95 7.57
N VAL A 129 -3.30 -3.48 6.51
CA VAL A 129 -3.88 -2.58 5.51
C VAL A 129 -3.93 -3.33 4.20
N LEU A 130 -5.11 -3.44 3.61
CA LEU A 130 -5.34 -4.20 2.38
C LEU A 130 -5.86 -3.27 1.29
N GLU A 131 -5.10 -3.17 0.21
CA GLU A 131 -5.47 -2.51 -1.04
C GLU A 131 -5.69 -3.60 -2.08
N LEU A 132 -6.94 -3.84 -2.45
CA LEU A 132 -7.32 -5.00 -3.25
C LEU A 132 -7.79 -4.61 -4.65
N GLY A 133 -8.24 -5.58 -5.41
CA GLY A 133 -8.89 -5.36 -6.68
C GLY A 133 -10.23 -4.63 -6.51
N GLY A 134 -10.77 -4.16 -7.61
CA GLY A 134 -12.07 -3.49 -7.63
C GLY A 134 -12.75 -3.64 -8.99
N SER A 135 -14.01 -3.25 -9.06
CA SER A 135 -14.80 -3.20 -10.28
C SER A 135 -15.59 -1.90 -10.31
N ASP A 136 -14.87 -0.80 -10.53
CA ASP A 136 -15.42 0.55 -10.47
C ASP A 136 -16.41 0.78 -11.60
N ALA A 137 -17.52 1.48 -11.28
CA ALA A 137 -18.53 1.85 -12.23
C ALA A 137 -18.17 3.17 -12.91
N PHE A 138 -18.38 3.22 -14.24
CA PHE A 138 -18.38 4.42 -15.03
C PHE A 138 -19.83 4.69 -15.48
N ILE A 139 -20.44 5.74 -14.94
CA ILE A 139 -21.87 6.01 -15.13
C ILE A 139 -22.04 7.14 -16.12
N VAL A 140 -22.83 6.92 -17.17
CA VAL A 140 -23.18 7.90 -18.21
C VAL A 140 -24.66 8.22 -18.09
N LEU A 141 -24.98 9.43 -17.68
CA LEU A 141 -26.37 9.92 -17.56
C LEU A 141 -26.90 10.43 -18.90
N SER A 142 -28.22 10.67 -19.01
CA SER A 142 -28.88 11.12 -20.24
C SER A 142 -28.43 12.48 -20.73
N ASP A 143 -27.95 13.34 -19.85
CA ASP A 143 -27.48 14.71 -20.14
C ASP A 143 -25.94 14.79 -20.26
N ALA A 144 -25.24 13.67 -20.36
CA ALA A 144 -23.79 13.64 -20.44
C ALA A 144 -23.28 14.22 -21.78
N ASP A 145 -22.20 14.99 -21.71
CA ASP A 145 -21.40 15.39 -22.87
C ASP A 145 -20.68 14.14 -23.43
N LEU A 146 -21.24 13.52 -24.44
CA LEU A 146 -20.77 12.24 -24.99
C LEU A 146 -19.30 12.30 -25.49
N PRO A 147 -18.84 13.32 -26.25
CA PRO A 147 -17.43 13.39 -26.63
C PRO A 147 -16.47 13.36 -25.43
N ARG A 148 -16.70 14.19 -24.42
CA ARG A 148 -15.92 14.23 -23.19
C ARG A 148 -16.04 12.93 -22.40
N CYS A 149 -17.20 12.31 -22.40
CA CYS A 149 -17.48 11.06 -21.72
C CYS A 149 -16.66 9.91 -22.33
N ILE A 150 -16.60 9.82 -23.67
CA ILE A 150 -15.83 8.81 -24.40
C ILE A 150 -14.34 8.95 -24.06
N ASP A 151 -13.79 10.16 -24.15
CA ASP A 151 -12.37 10.40 -23.81
C ASP A 151 -12.06 10.00 -22.37
N SER A 152 -12.93 10.34 -21.44
CA SER A 152 -12.79 9.99 -20.02
C SER A 152 -12.91 8.48 -19.78
N ALA A 153 -13.82 7.81 -20.48
CA ALA A 153 -14.03 6.38 -20.42
C ALA A 153 -12.80 5.60 -20.91
N VAL A 154 -12.25 6.01 -22.06
CA VAL A 154 -11.04 5.42 -22.63
C VAL A 154 -9.85 5.61 -21.67
N LYS A 155 -9.63 6.83 -21.19
CA LYS A 155 -8.56 7.12 -20.23
C LYS A 155 -8.73 6.32 -18.95
N GLY A 156 -9.93 6.31 -18.38
CA GLY A 156 -10.24 5.61 -17.13
C GLY A 156 -10.15 4.08 -17.25
N ARG A 157 -10.40 3.52 -18.45
CA ARG A 157 -10.29 2.09 -18.69
C ARG A 157 -8.89 1.63 -19.04
N MET A 158 -8.18 2.42 -19.87
CA MET A 158 -6.94 2.00 -20.50
C MET A 158 -5.67 2.46 -19.77
N LEU A 159 -5.79 3.15 -18.65
CA LEU A 159 -4.65 3.51 -17.82
C LEU A 159 -3.82 2.26 -17.51
N ASN A 160 -2.52 2.33 -17.81
CA ASN A 160 -1.60 1.20 -17.67
C ASN A 160 -2.10 -0.08 -18.38
N ASN A 161 -2.63 0.04 -19.60
CA ASN A 161 -3.25 -1.05 -20.38
C ASN A 161 -4.45 -1.71 -19.64
N GLY A 162 -5.14 -0.97 -18.79
CA GLY A 162 -6.23 -1.48 -17.96
C GLY A 162 -5.81 -2.28 -16.73
N GLN A 163 -4.51 -2.33 -16.45
CA GLN A 163 -3.93 -3.07 -15.32
C GLN A 163 -3.94 -2.23 -14.02
N SER A 164 -5.07 -1.61 -13.74
CA SER A 164 -5.25 -0.78 -12.56
C SER A 164 -6.45 -1.24 -11.74
N CYS A 165 -6.29 -1.26 -10.42
CA CYS A 165 -7.39 -1.56 -9.51
C CYS A 165 -8.56 -0.57 -9.65
N ILE A 166 -8.24 0.70 -9.91
CA ILE A 166 -9.21 1.79 -10.12
C ILE A 166 -9.68 1.95 -11.56
N ALA A 167 -9.29 1.08 -12.49
CA ALA A 167 -9.77 1.16 -13.87
C ALA A 167 -11.30 0.99 -13.92
N ALA A 168 -11.97 1.80 -14.75
CA ALA A 168 -13.39 1.62 -15.02
C ALA A 168 -13.63 0.23 -15.63
N LYS A 169 -14.46 -0.58 -14.99
CA LYS A 169 -14.71 -1.99 -15.39
C LYS A 169 -16.17 -2.26 -15.71
N ARG A 170 -17.08 -1.45 -15.17
CA ARG A 170 -18.54 -1.55 -15.45
C ARG A 170 -19.00 -0.24 -16.03
N PHE A 171 -19.45 -0.26 -17.28
CA PHE A 171 -20.02 0.90 -17.97
C PHE A 171 -21.54 0.82 -17.87
N ILE A 172 -22.14 1.75 -17.15
CA ILE A 172 -23.58 1.88 -16.95
C ILE A 172 -24.06 3.09 -17.75
N VAL A 173 -24.75 2.86 -18.83
CA VAL A 173 -25.15 3.90 -19.78
C VAL A 173 -26.66 4.01 -19.78
N HIS A 174 -27.17 5.25 -19.66
CA HIS A 174 -28.59 5.57 -19.80
C HIS A 174 -29.09 5.26 -21.22
#